data_74f483d00f6513ba2b96723d9ee1e70a
#
_entry.id   74f483d00f6513ba2b96723d9ee1e70a
#
_cell.length_a   1.000
_cell.length_b   1.000
_cell.length_c   1.000
_cell.angle_alpha   90.00
_cell.angle_beta   90.00
_cell.angle_gamma   90.00
#
_symmetry.space_group_name_H-M   'P 1'
#
loop_
_entity.id
_entity.type
_entity.pdbx_description
1 polymer ?
#
loop_
_entity_poly.entity_id
_entity_poly.type
_entity_poly.pdbx_seq_one_letter_code
_entity_poly.pdbx_strand_id
1 'polypeptide(L)'
;MKFQSDIDIDFGNRDSILKHISHIPAAMRRANPIRKHATGIYVTEIPYDALLDMANMDYSEAESRGYLKLDFLNVHVYDKVRDEXHLIELMREPNWDKLNDKVFVGQLIHLSNHYHSMQKMQDPINSIPRLAMMLAIIRPAKKHLIGLPWKEVAETVWEKNIDGYSFKKSHAISYSWLVAVHMNLLEELGHPLDEGN
;
A
#
# COMPACT_ATOMS: atom_id res chain seq x y z
N MET A 1 -10.17 13.84 -19.86
CA MET A 1 -9.77 12.74 -18.99
C MET A 1 -8.31 12.92 -18.58
N LYS A 2 -8.03 13.17 -17.31
CA LYS A 2 -6.63 13.19 -16.85
C LYS A 2 -6.23 11.74 -16.60
N PHE A 3 -5.37 11.22 -17.43
CA PHE A 3 -4.75 9.93 -17.16
C PHE A 3 -3.80 10.09 -15.97
N GLN A 4 -3.94 9.25 -15.00
CA GLN A 4 -2.97 9.19 -13.91
C GLN A 4 -1.75 8.47 -14.47
N SER A 5 -0.63 9.17 -14.50
CA SER A 5 0.57 8.71 -15.18
C SER A 5 1.62 8.15 -14.21
N ASP A 6 1.15 7.40 -13.22
CA ASP A 6 2.03 6.63 -12.35
C ASP A 6 1.47 5.22 -12.17
N ILE A 7 2.36 4.28 -11.94
CA ILE A 7 2.05 2.86 -11.75
C ILE A 7 2.83 2.41 -10.51
N ASP A 8 2.13 1.82 -9.55
CA ASP A 8 2.73 1.23 -8.36
C ASP A 8 3.14 -0.22 -8.65
N ILE A 9 4.38 -0.57 -8.36
CA ILE A 9 4.90 -1.93 -8.49
C ILE A 9 5.57 -2.33 -7.17
N ASP A 10 5.10 -3.42 -6.58
CA ASP A 10 5.62 -3.91 -5.31
C ASP A 10 6.80 -4.85 -5.53
N PHE A 11 7.84 -4.70 -4.71
CA PHE A 11 9.01 -5.58 -4.70
C PHE A 11 9.37 -5.97 -3.27
N GLY A 12 9.91 -7.17 -3.10
CA GLY A 12 10.53 -7.54 -1.83
C GLY A 12 11.75 -6.66 -1.54
N ASN A 13 12.61 -6.49 -2.55
CA ASN A 13 13.79 -5.63 -2.44
C ASN A 13 13.92 -4.75 -3.68
N ARG A 14 13.42 -3.54 -3.57
CA ARG A 14 13.44 -2.50 -4.59
C ARG A 14 14.86 -2.17 -5.09
N ASP A 15 15.78 -2.05 -4.15
CA ASP A 15 17.15 -1.61 -4.48
C ASP A 15 17.90 -2.67 -5.30
N SER A 16 17.59 -3.94 -5.07
CA SER A 16 18.16 -5.03 -5.87
C SER A 16 17.71 -4.95 -7.32
N ILE A 17 16.41 -4.75 -7.54
CA ILE A 17 15.83 -4.65 -8.89
C ILE A 17 16.37 -3.41 -9.63
N LEU A 18 16.48 -2.28 -8.94
CA LEU A 18 16.92 -1.03 -9.57
C LEU A 18 18.37 -1.09 -10.08
N LYS A 19 19.20 -2.00 -9.56
CA LYS A 19 20.55 -2.22 -10.09
C LYS A 19 20.54 -2.79 -11.52
N HIS A 20 19.44 -3.41 -11.92
CA HIS A 20 19.31 -4.07 -13.23
C HIS A 20 18.46 -3.26 -14.22
N ILE A 21 17.95 -2.10 -13.80
CA ILE A 21 17.08 -1.26 -14.64
C ILE A 21 17.71 0.12 -14.78
N SER A 22 17.97 0.52 -16.03
CA SER A 22 18.40 1.89 -16.30
C SER A 22 17.23 2.83 -15.97
N HIS A 23 17.48 3.77 -15.07
CA HIS A 23 16.41 4.64 -14.56
C HIS A 23 16.96 5.97 -14.05
N ILE A 24 16.08 6.96 -13.95
CA ILE A 24 16.37 8.26 -13.35
C ILE A 24 15.40 8.42 -12.16
N PRO A 25 15.91 8.64 -10.94
CA PRO A 25 15.03 8.87 -9.79
C PRO A 25 14.15 10.11 -10.00
N ALA A 26 12.88 10.01 -9.63
CA ALA A 26 11.97 11.16 -9.61
C ALA A 26 12.40 12.12 -8.49
N ALA A 27 12.06 13.40 -8.65
CA ALA A 27 12.52 14.46 -7.75
C ALA A 27 11.34 15.19 -7.09
N MET A 28 11.51 15.52 -5.82
CA MET A 28 10.65 16.42 -5.08
C MET A 28 11.37 17.78 -4.98
N ARG A 29 11.35 18.54 -6.09
CA ARG A 29 12.09 19.81 -6.19
C ARG A 29 11.39 20.96 -5.47
N ARG A 30 10.10 20.81 -5.20
CA ARG A 30 9.33 21.80 -4.41
C ARG A 30 9.42 21.55 -2.91
N ALA A 31 10.05 20.42 -2.51
CA ALA A 31 10.28 20.12 -1.10
C ALA A 31 11.46 20.91 -0.54
N ASN A 32 11.46 21.13 0.76
CA ASN A 32 12.56 21.75 1.47
C ASN A 32 13.03 20.79 2.56
N PRO A 33 14.22 20.18 2.44
CA PRO A 33 15.16 20.30 1.32
C PRO A 33 14.69 19.57 0.05
N ILE A 34 15.26 19.98 -1.10
CA ILE A 34 15.10 19.22 -2.36
C ILE A 34 15.63 17.80 -2.15
N ARG A 35 14.86 16.81 -2.63
CA ARG A 35 15.23 15.40 -2.41
C ARG A 35 14.65 14.48 -3.49
N LYS A 36 15.20 13.27 -3.57
CA LYS A 36 14.65 12.22 -4.42
C LYS A 36 13.25 11.84 -3.90
N HIS A 37 12.36 11.50 -4.83
CA HIS A 37 11.09 10.89 -4.50
C HIS A 37 11.34 9.51 -3.88
N ALA A 38 10.61 9.15 -2.84
CA ALA A 38 10.89 7.93 -2.08
C ALA A 38 10.77 6.65 -2.93
N THR A 39 9.83 6.63 -3.88
CA THR A 39 9.51 5.43 -4.67
C THR A 39 9.62 5.63 -6.17
N GLY A 40 9.45 6.85 -6.65
CA GLY A 40 9.27 7.16 -8.07
C GLY A 40 10.56 7.12 -8.88
N ILE A 41 10.47 6.51 -10.05
CA ILE A 41 11.56 6.50 -11.04
C ILE A 41 10.97 6.74 -12.44
N TYR A 42 11.85 7.10 -13.38
CA TYR A 42 11.54 7.17 -14.81
C TYR A 42 12.46 6.19 -15.54
N VAL A 43 11.89 5.36 -16.39
CA VAL A 43 12.66 4.45 -17.28
C VAL A 43 12.83 5.05 -18.66
N THR A 44 12.12 6.14 -18.96
CA THR A 44 12.31 6.94 -20.18
C THR A 44 13.22 8.11 -19.87
N GLU A 45 13.85 8.65 -20.90
CA GLU A 45 14.72 9.82 -20.75
C GLU A 45 13.91 11.03 -20.26
N ILE A 46 14.44 11.68 -19.24
CA ILE A 46 13.89 12.91 -18.66
C ILE A 46 15.10 13.81 -18.32
N PRO A 47 14.96 15.16 -18.38
CA PRO A 47 16.06 16.03 -18.00
C PRO A 47 16.65 15.64 -16.65
N TYR A 48 17.97 15.51 -16.58
CA TYR A 48 18.68 14.91 -15.47
C TYR A 48 19.64 15.91 -14.81
N ASP A 49 19.63 15.90 -13.51
CA ASP A 49 20.54 16.70 -12.65
C ASP A 49 21.65 15.78 -12.15
N ALA A 50 22.83 15.91 -12.74
CA ALA A 50 23.97 15.05 -12.42
C ALA A 50 24.55 15.32 -11.02
N LEU A 51 24.34 16.51 -10.46
CA LEU A 51 24.85 16.84 -9.12
C LEU A 51 24.01 16.19 -8.03
N LEU A 52 22.69 16.14 -8.23
CA LEU A 52 21.76 15.59 -7.27
C LEU A 52 21.33 14.15 -7.60
N ASP A 53 21.77 13.65 -8.76
CA ASP A 53 21.47 12.29 -9.25
C ASP A 53 19.96 12.01 -9.26
N MET A 54 19.19 12.89 -9.92
CA MET A 54 17.74 12.76 -10.03
C MET A 54 17.20 13.62 -11.17
N ALA A 55 15.91 13.49 -11.47
CA ALA A 55 15.26 14.30 -12.52
C ALA A 55 15.42 15.80 -12.24
N ASN A 56 15.67 16.58 -13.30
CA ASN A 56 15.83 18.03 -13.20
C ASN A 56 14.48 18.75 -13.36
N MET A 57 13.42 18.16 -12.82
CA MET A 57 12.11 18.78 -12.68
C MET A 57 11.35 18.09 -11.55
N ASP A 58 10.41 18.79 -10.95
CA ASP A 58 9.55 18.24 -9.90
C ASP A 58 8.65 17.14 -10.48
N TYR A 59 8.37 16.09 -9.71
CA TYR A 59 7.57 14.97 -10.19
C TYR A 59 6.17 15.41 -10.66
N SER A 60 5.59 16.42 -10.03
CA SER A 60 4.27 16.94 -10.44
C SER A 60 4.34 17.69 -11.78
N GLU A 61 5.45 18.35 -12.05
CA GLU A 61 5.70 18.99 -13.34
C GLU A 61 5.93 17.92 -14.43
N ALA A 62 6.70 16.88 -14.11
CA ALA A 62 6.93 15.77 -15.02
C ALA A 62 5.60 15.11 -15.43
N GLU A 63 4.71 14.88 -14.46
CA GLU A 63 3.37 14.34 -14.71
C GLU A 63 2.58 15.24 -15.67
N SER A 64 2.61 16.56 -15.42
CA SER A 64 1.89 17.52 -16.28
C SER A 64 2.42 17.55 -17.73
N ARG A 65 3.68 17.17 -17.92
CA ARG A 65 4.33 17.08 -19.23
C ARG A 65 4.19 15.71 -19.88
N GLY A 66 3.51 14.76 -19.21
CA GLY A 66 3.23 13.44 -19.77
C GLY A 66 4.30 12.37 -19.51
N TYR A 67 5.27 12.63 -18.63
CA TYR A 67 6.23 11.61 -18.22
C TYR A 67 5.54 10.58 -17.33
N LEU A 68 5.76 9.30 -17.61
CA LEU A 68 5.22 8.20 -16.81
C LEU A 68 6.17 7.88 -15.65
N LYS A 69 5.72 8.14 -14.44
CA LYS A 69 6.45 7.80 -13.23
C LYS A 69 6.03 6.38 -12.78
N LEU A 70 7.03 5.53 -12.54
CA LEU A 70 6.81 4.21 -11.93
C LEU A 70 7.19 4.31 -10.46
N ASP A 71 6.28 3.93 -9.57
CA ASP A 71 6.55 3.88 -8.14
C ASP A 71 6.94 2.47 -7.73
N PHE A 72 8.23 2.28 -7.41
CA PHE A 72 8.78 1.01 -6.95
C PHE A 72 8.75 1.00 -5.42
N LEU A 73 7.92 0.12 -4.87
CA LEU A 73 7.62 0.07 -3.43
C LEU A 73 8.29 -1.15 -2.79
N ASN A 74 8.98 -0.94 -1.68
CA ASN A 74 9.47 -2.03 -0.84
C ASN A 74 8.31 -2.58 -0.02
N VAL A 75 7.99 -3.85 -0.25
CA VAL A 75 6.94 -4.56 0.49
C VAL A 75 7.59 -5.80 1.11
N HIS A 76 8.04 -5.67 2.37
CA HIS A 76 8.80 -6.71 3.08
C HIS A 76 8.03 -8.02 3.23
N VAL A 77 6.72 -8.01 3.13
CA VAL A 77 5.90 -9.23 3.09
C VAL A 77 6.43 -10.19 2.02
N TYR A 78 6.79 -9.65 0.85
CA TYR A 78 7.25 -10.48 -0.27
C TYR A 78 8.65 -11.11 -0.06
N ASP A 79 9.43 -10.65 0.92
CA ASP A 79 10.73 -11.26 1.24
C ASP A 79 10.59 -12.73 1.68
N LYS A 80 9.42 -13.10 2.20
CA LYS A 80 9.14 -14.46 2.69
C LYS A 80 8.34 -15.30 1.68
N VAL A 81 7.95 -14.72 0.56
CA VAL A 81 7.27 -15.44 -0.51
C VAL A 81 8.35 -16.12 -1.37
N ARG A 82 8.24 -17.43 -1.52
CA ARG A 82 9.28 -18.25 -2.19
C ARG A 82 9.33 -18.04 -3.70
N ASP A 83 8.15 -18.01 -4.31
CA ASP A 83 8.00 -17.92 -5.77
C ASP A 83 6.53 -17.61 -6.12
N GLU A 84 6.23 -17.57 -7.38
CA GLU A 84 4.88 -17.30 -7.88
C GLU A 84 3.83 -18.32 -7.45
N UNK A 85 4.13 -19.32 -7.32
CA UNK A 85 3.33 -20.31 -6.90
C UNK A 85 2.95 -20.21 -5.53
N HIS A 86 3.86 -20.05 -4.84
CA HIS A 86 3.62 -19.79 -3.42
C HIS A 86 2.73 -18.54 -3.23
N LEU A 87 3.01 -17.49 -3.97
CA LEU A 87 2.17 -16.29 -3.91
C LEU A 87 0.71 -16.60 -4.25
N ILE A 88 0.48 -17.38 -5.30
CA ILE A 88 -0.87 -17.78 -5.70
C ILE A 88 -1.56 -18.58 -4.59
N GLU A 89 -0.84 -19.49 -3.93
CA GLU A 89 -1.37 -20.23 -2.78
C GLU A 89 -1.74 -19.31 -1.62
N LEU A 90 -0.95 -18.26 -1.39
CA LEU A 90 -1.20 -17.30 -0.35
C LEU A 90 -2.36 -16.34 -0.69
N MET A 91 -2.77 -16.26 -1.94
CA MET A 91 -3.89 -15.42 -2.39
C MET A 91 -5.27 -16.09 -2.20
N ARG A 92 -5.38 -17.00 -1.25
CA ARG A 92 -6.67 -17.55 -0.83
C ARG A 92 -7.30 -16.67 0.25
N GLU A 93 -8.58 -16.84 0.49
CA GLU A 93 -9.23 -16.16 1.62
C GLU A 93 -8.54 -16.57 2.92
N PRO A 94 -8.16 -15.61 3.76
CA PRO A 94 -7.48 -15.94 5.00
C PRO A 94 -8.49 -16.38 6.09
N ASN A 95 -7.96 -16.87 7.19
CA ASN A 95 -8.75 -17.12 8.39
C ASN A 95 -9.09 -15.77 9.05
N TRP A 96 -10.27 -15.23 8.74
CA TRP A 96 -10.71 -13.92 9.23
C TRP A 96 -10.77 -13.84 10.75
N ASP A 97 -10.95 -14.97 11.46
CA ASP A 97 -11.02 -14.98 12.93
C ASP A 97 -9.70 -14.54 13.57
N LYS A 98 -8.59 -14.64 12.85
CA LYS A 98 -7.28 -14.15 13.32
C LYS A 98 -7.27 -12.63 13.55
N LEU A 99 -8.18 -11.89 12.93
CA LEU A 99 -8.31 -10.44 13.16
C LEU A 99 -8.87 -10.10 14.55
N ASN A 100 -9.31 -11.09 15.33
CA ASN A 100 -9.69 -10.92 16.72
C ASN A 100 -8.49 -11.03 17.68
N ASP A 101 -7.36 -11.47 17.18
CA ASP A 101 -6.11 -11.59 17.96
C ASP A 101 -5.30 -10.30 17.83
N LYS A 102 -5.21 -9.54 18.91
CA LYS A 102 -4.50 -8.27 18.93
C LYS A 102 -3.00 -8.42 18.56
N VAL A 103 -2.39 -9.51 19.01
CA VAL A 103 -0.97 -9.75 18.73
C VAL A 103 -0.76 -10.08 17.26
N PHE A 104 -1.63 -10.92 16.70
CA PHE A 104 -1.59 -11.23 15.27
C PHE A 104 -1.77 -9.96 14.42
N VAL A 105 -2.80 -9.16 14.72
CA VAL A 105 -3.05 -7.89 14.01
C VAL A 105 -1.86 -6.94 14.12
N GLY A 106 -1.19 -6.93 15.27
CA GLY A 106 0.00 -6.08 15.50
C GLY A 106 1.15 -6.34 14.53
N GLN A 107 1.16 -7.51 13.89
CA GLN A 107 2.18 -7.86 12.88
C GLN A 107 1.76 -7.52 11.46
N LEU A 108 0.47 -7.26 11.23
CA LEU A 108 -0.06 -7.12 9.87
C LEU A 108 0.30 -5.79 9.23
N ILE A 109 0.77 -5.88 8.00
CA ILE A 109 0.98 -4.69 7.16
C ILE A 109 -0.32 -3.87 7.09
N HIS A 110 -0.21 -2.56 7.15
CA HIS A 110 -1.30 -1.57 7.10
C HIS A 110 -2.25 -1.58 8.29
N LEU A 111 -2.32 -2.67 9.08
CA LEU A 111 -3.28 -2.81 10.17
C LEU A 111 -2.66 -2.82 11.57
N SER A 112 -1.33 -2.85 11.68
CA SER A 112 -0.64 -3.11 12.96
C SER A 112 -1.08 -2.21 14.13
N ASN A 113 -1.45 -0.97 13.85
CA ASN A 113 -1.84 0.00 14.88
C ASN A 113 -3.36 0.23 14.93
N HIS A 114 -4.16 -0.61 14.26
CA HIS A 114 -5.57 -0.35 14.05
C HIS A 114 -6.52 -1.39 14.68
N TYR A 115 -5.99 -2.26 15.55
CA TYR A 115 -6.80 -3.29 16.21
C TYR A 115 -8.05 -2.68 16.87
N HIS A 116 -7.86 -1.63 17.67
CA HIS A 116 -8.98 -1.02 18.39
C HIS A 116 -10.02 -0.39 17.46
N SER A 117 -9.58 0.19 16.36
CA SER A 117 -10.51 0.73 15.34
C SER A 117 -11.34 -0.39 14.69
N MET A 118 -10.70 -1.53 14.41
CA MET A 118 -11.38 -2.69 13.85
C MET A 118 -12.45 -3.24 14.82
N GLN A 119 -12.13 -3.26 16.13
CA GLN A 119 -13.06 -3.76 17.14
C GLN A 119 -14.28 -2.86 17.36
N LYS A 120 -14.25 -1.62 16.88
CA LYS A 120 -15.40 -0.72 16.93
C LYS A 120 -16.47 -1.03 15.88
N MET A 121 -16.12 -1.82 14.86
CA MET A 121 -17.09 -2.19 13.81
C MET A 121 -18.12 -3.16 14.38
N GLN A 122 -19.40 -2.94 14.03
CA GLN A 122 -20.50 -3.75 14.54
C GLN A 122 -20.42 -5.21 14.10
N ASP A 123 -20.02 -5.43 12.84
CA ASP A 123 -19.81 -6.77 12.30
C ASP A 123 -18.33 -6.95 11.96
N PRO A 124 -17.80 -8.15 12.10
CA PRO A 124 -16.38 -8.41 11.84
C PRO A 124 -16.04 -8.26 10.36
N ILE A 125 -14.74 -8.06 10.09
CA ILE A 125 -14.19 -8.15 8.76
C ILE A 125 -14.13 -9.65 8.41
N ASN A 126 -14.87 -10.02 7.36
CA ASN A 126 -14.97 -11.42 6.93
C ASN A 126 -14.89 -11.57 5.40
N SER A 127 -14.34 -10.56 4.74
CA SER A 127 -14.24 -10.57 3.28
C SER A 127 -13.27 -9.50 2.81
N ILE A 128 -12.75 -9.69 1.60
CA ILE A 128 -11.86 -8.71 0.96
C ILE A 128 -12.56 -7.33 0.83
N PRO A 129 -13.83 -7.24 0.41
CA PRO A 129 -14.49 -5.93 0.36
C PRO A 129 -14.56 -5.21 1.71
N ARG A 130 -14.86 -5.92 2.79
CA ARG A 130 -14.86 -5.30 4.14
C ARG A 130 -13.46 -4.87 4.55
N LEU A 131 -12.45 -5.68 4.25
CA LEU A 131 -11.07 -5.33 4.54
C LEU A 131 -10.65 -4.07 3.74
N ALA A 132 -11.02 -4.00 2.47
CA ALA A 132 -10.74 -2.82 1.64
C ALA A 132 -11.39 -1.55 2.22
N MET A 133 -12.64 -1.66 2.66
CA MET A 133 -13.34 -0.54 3.31
C MET A 133 -12.63 -0.15 4.62
N MET A 134 -12.23 -1.13 5.43
CA MET A 134 -11.49 -0.86 6.68
C MET A 134 -10.20 -0.09 6.39
N LEU A 135 -9.42 -0.51 5.39
CA LEU A 135 -8.18 0.18 5.00
C LEU A 135 -8.44 1.63 4.58
N ALA A 136 -9.62 1.92 4.03
CA ALA A 136 -9.99 3.28 3.65
C ALA A 136 -10.41 4.12 4.86
N ILE A 137 -11.21 3.54 5.78
CA ILE A 137 -11.78 4.32 6.90
C ILE A 137 -10.80 4.56 8.05
N ILE A 138 -9.71 3.82 8.15
CA ILE A 138 -8.66 4.14 9.13
C ILE A 138 -7.86 5.39 8.72
N ARG A 139 -8.01 5.87 7.52
CA ARG A 139 -7.36 7.09 7.05
C ARG A 139 -8.06 8.33 7.62
N PRO A 140 -7.30 9.41 7.92
CA PRO A 140 -7.87 10.57 8.64
C PRO A 140 -9.18 11.11 8.08
N ALA A 141 -9.28 11.25 6.75
CA ALA A 141 -10.45 11.85 6.11
C ALA A 141 -11.74 11.01 6.23
N LYS A 142 -11.64 9.73 6.56
CA LYS A 142 -12.78 8.81 6.62
C LYS A 142 -12.99 8.17 8.00
N LYS A 143 -12.24 8.60 9.02
CA LYS A 143 -12.34 8.04 10.38
C LYS A 143 -13.73 8.16 10.98
N HIS A 144 -14.50 9.14 10.56
CA HIS A 144 -15.89 9.33 11.05
C HIS A 144 -16.81 8.15 10.68
N LEU A 145 -16.39 7.30 9.72
CA LEU A 145 -17.17 6.11 9.33
C LEU A 145 -16.90 4.89 10.23
N ILE A 146 -15.87 4.94 11.09
CA ILE A 146 -15.55 3.82 12.00
C ILE A 146 -16.70 3.64 12.99
N GLY A 147 -17.19 2.41 13.09
CA GLY A 147 -18.29 2.04 13.99
C GLY A 147 -19.65 1.99 13.29
N LEU A 148 -19.76 2.48 12.06
CA LEU A 148 -21.00 2.39 11.30
C LEU A 148 -21.17 0.99 10.69
N PRO A 149 -22.42 0.56 10.45
CA PRO A 149 -22.65 -0.69 9.73
C PRO A 149 -21.99 -0.67 8.36
N TRP A 150 -21.47 -1.82 7.91
CA TRP A 150 -20.76 -1.91 6.64
C TRP A 150 -21.57 -1.40 5.45
N LYS A 151 -22.89 -1.57 5.48
CA LYS A 151 -23.78 -1.05 4.44
C LYS A 151 -23.65 0.48 4.32
N GLU A 152 -23.67 1.17 5.46
CA GLU A 152 -23.54 2.64 5.48
C GLU A 152 -22.14 3.09 5.07
N VAL A 153 -21.10 2.38 5.52
CA VAL A 153 -19.72 2.64 5.11
C VAL A 153 -19.61 2.55 3.58
N ALA A 154 -20.19 1.50 2.99
CA ALA A 154 -20.11 1.26 1.54
C ALA A 154 -20.72 2.40 0.71
N GLU A 155 -21.71 3.10 1.26
CA GLU A 155 -22.40 4.18 0.54
C GLU A 155 -21.48 5.40 0.31
N THR A 156 -20.57 5.69 1.23
CA THR A 156 -19.82 6.96 1.23
C THR A 156 -18.30 6.81 1.24
N VAL A 157 -17.77 5.61 1.55
CA VAL A 157 -16.32 5.44 1.74
C VAL A 157 -15.51 5.84 0.51
N TRP A 158 -16.03 5.58 -0.68
CA TRP A 158 -15.32 5.84 -1.94
C TRP A 158 -15.57 7.23 -2.53
N GLU A 159 -16.38 8.05 -1.89
CA GLU A 159 -16.60 9.43 -2.32
C GLU A 159 -15.31 10.25 -2.19
N LYS A 160 -15.08 11.13 -3.15
CA LYS A 160 -13.92 12.02 -3.13
C LYS A 160 -14.01 12.98 -1.94
N ASN A 161 -12.88 13.22 -1.31
CA ASN A 161 -12.77 14.19 -0.23
C ASN A 161 -12.72 15.62 -0.78
N ILE A 162 -13.22 16.57 0.00
CA ILE A 162 -13.25 17.99 -0.37
C ILE A 162 -11.83 18.54 -0.56
N ASP A 163 -10.86 18.03 0.19
CA ASP A 163 -9.46 18.46 0.12
C ASP A 163 -8.70 17.92 -1.11
N GLY A 164 -9.37 17.14 -1.95
CA GLY A 164 -8.81 16.61 -3.19
C GLY A 164 -8.05 15.30 -3.09
N TYR A 165 -7.62 14.90 -1.90
CA TYR A 165 -6.97 13.60 -1.72
C TYR A 165 -8.02 12.53 -1.42
N SER A 166 -7.99 11.45 -2.17
CA SER A 166 -8.91 10.32 -1.96
C SER A 166 -8.15 9.00 -2.12
N PHE A 167 -8.33 8.12 -1.12
CA PHE A 167 -7.80 6.77 -1.20
C PHE A 167 -8.67 5.96 -2.18
N LYS A 168 -8.08 5.56 -3.28
CA LYS A 168 -8.83 4.92 -4.39
C LYS A 168 -9.28 3.52 -4.01
N LYS A 169 -10.48 3.16 -4.44
CA LYS A 169 -11.03 1.81 -4.24
C LYS A 169 -10.10 0.73 -4.81
N SER A 170 -9.50 0.97 -5.98
CA SER A 170 -8.56 0.01 -6.59
C SER A 170 -7.34 -0.22 -5.71
N HIS A 171 -6.76 0.85 -5.12
CA HIS A 171 -5.65 0.73 -4.18
C HIS A 171 -6.07 -0.02 -2.91
N ALA A 172 -7.25 0.29 -2.38
CA ALA A 172 -7.76 -0.38 -1.19
C ALA A 172 -7.93 -1.89 -1.41
N ILE A 173 -8.42 -2.29 -2.58
CA ILE A 173 -8.58 -3.70 -2.94
C ILE A 173 -7.20 -4.37 -3.07
N SER A 174 -6.25 -3.74 -3.75
CA SER A 174 -4.89 -4.27 -3.88
C SER A 174 -4.23 -4.45 -2.52
N TYR A 175 -4.32 -3.44 -1.66
CA TYR A 175 -3.76 -3.54 -0.31
C TYR A 175 -4.48 -4.58 0.55
N SER A 176 -5.79 -4.79 0.35
CA SER A 176 -6.50 -5.83 1.10
C SER A 176 -6.04 -7.23 0.70
N TRP A 177 -5.72 -7.45 -0.57
CA TRP A 177 -5.12 -8.72 -1.01
C TRP A 177 -3.71 -8.88 -0.43
N LEU A 178 -2.92 -7.81 -0.34
CA LEU A 178 -1.60 -7.85 0.31
C LEU A 178 -1.73 -8.23 1.79
N VAL A 179 -2.72 -7.68 2.50
CA VAL A 179 -2.98 -8.05 3.89
C VAL A 179 -3.38 -9.53 3.99
N ALA A 180 -4.25 -10.02 3.09
CA ALA A 180 -4.67 -11.43 3.07
C ALA A 180 -3.46 -12.35 2.85
N VAL A 181 -2.58 -12.02 1.90
CA VAL A 181 -1.32 -12.74 1.67
C VAL A 181 -0.49 -12.75 2.95
N HIS A 182 -0.36 -11.60 3.61
CA HIS A 182 0.41 -11.50 4.85
C HIS A 182 -0.20 -12.35 5.98
N MET A 183 -1.53 -12.34 6.11
CA MET A 183 -2.22 -13.20 7.09
C MET A 183 -1.91 -14.68 6.86
N ASN A 184 -2.03 -15.13 5.60
CA ASN A 184 -1.77 -16.52 5.25
C ASN A 184 -0.29 -16.88 5.46
N LEU A 185 0.60 -15.97 5.14
CA LEU A 185 2.04 -16.16 5.34
C LEU A 185 2.38 -16.30 6.84
N LEU A 186 1.80 -15.45 7.70
CA LEU A 186 2.00 -15.55 9.14
C LEU A 186 1.46 -16.87 9.71
N GLU A 187 0.32 -17.34 9.21
CA GLU A 187 -0.22 -18.65 9.59
C GLU A 187 0.74 -19.77 9.20
N GLU A 188 1.29 -19.72 7.98
CA GLU A 188 2.22 -20.73 7.48
C GLU A 188 3.53 -20.77 8.28
N LEU A 189 4.06 -19.60 8.62
CA LEU A 189 5.33 -19.47 9.35
C LEU A 189 5.20 -19.73 10.86
N GLY A 190 3.97 -19.81 11.35
CA GLY A 190 3.69 -19.88 12.78
C GLY A 190 3.75 -18.49 13.41
N HIS A 191 3.03 -18.29 14.48
CA HIS A 191 2.99 -17.01 15.17
C HIS A 191 4.32 -16.80 15.92
N PRO A 192 5.07 -15.71 15.68
CA PRO A 192 6.38 -15.52 16.33
C PRO A 192 6.39 -15.53 17.85
N LEU A 193 5.22 -15.42 18.48
CA LEU A 193 5.09 -15.42 19.93
C LEU A 193 4.87 -16.82 20.54
N ASP A 194 4.73 -17.84 19.69
CA ASP A 194 4.71 -19.22 20.19
C ASP A 194 6.11 -19.73 20.54
N GLU A 195 7.16 -18.91 20.30
CA GLU A 195 8.53 -19.20 20.72
C GLU A 195 8.82 -18.60 22.11
N GLY A 196 7.83 -18.62 22.99
CA GLY A 196 7.99 -18.09 24.33
C GLY A 196 7.98 -19.20 25.38
N ASN A 197 9.09 -19.35 26.04
CA ASN A 197 9.45 -20.15 27.22
C ASN A 197 10.16 -21.43 26.92
#